data_9a8e2a68371d7f2389cc0463b4629f47
#
_entry.id   9a8e2a68371d7f2389cc0463b4629f47
#
_cell.length_a   1.000
_cell.length_b   1.000
_cell.length_c   1.000
_cell.angle_alpha   90.00
_cell.angle_beta   90.00
_cell.angle_gamma   90.00
#
_symmetry.space_group_name_H-M   'P 1'
#
loop_
_entity.id
_entity.type
_entity.pdbx_description
1 polymer ?
#
loop_
_entity_poly.entity_id
_entity_poly.type
_entity_poly.pdbx_seq_one_letter_code
_entity_poly.pdbx_strand_id
1 'polypeptide(L)'
;SAVINDEQNFDIINLPALWRNPRPALVKYKDYIPWIINQAANGALFVAVGTGVCFLAKAGLLDNQPATTHWHYFDQFHKDFPKVSLKRQYFITQAGNLYCAASVNAMAELMVHLSARLYGRDAAKQVERNFFHEIRSSFKPTSYFSDEVQQHPDEQVVQAQIWLEDNY
;
A
#
# COMPACT_ATOMS: atom_id res chain seq x y z
N SER A 1 5.08 12.90 -22.68
CA SER A 1 5.63 12.02 -21.65
C SER A 1 6.58 12.84 -20.79
N ALA A 2 6.26 12.99 -19.50
CA ALA A 2 7.21 13.60 -18.57
C ALA A 2 8.46 12.70 -18.51
N VAL A 3 9.61 13.26 -18.84
CA VAL A 3 10.89 12.58 -18.64
C VAL A 3 11.18 12.68 -17.14
N ILE A 4 11.25 11.55 -16.45
CA ILE A 4 11.72 11.53 -15.07
C ILE A 4 13.23 11.91 -15.15
N ASN A 5 13.60 12.98 -14.47
CA ASN A 5 15.00 13.32 -14.29
C ASN A 5 15.56 12.36 -13.22
N ASP A 6 16.48 11.49 -13.61
CA ASP A 6 17.08 10.49 -12.71
C ASP A 6 17.85 11.10 -11.53
N GLU A 7 18.20 12.38 -11.61
CA GLU A 7 18.91 13.11 -10.56
C GLU A 7 17.99 13.67 -9.47
N GLN A 8 16.66 13.67 -9.69
CA GLN A 8 15.71 14.22 -8.73
C GLN A 8 15.34 13.18 -7.68
N ASN A 9 15.55 13.48 -6.40
CA ASN A 9 15.07 12.71 -5.28
C ASN A 9 13.71 13.24 -4.82
N PHE A 10 12.83 12.31 -4.44
CA PHE A 10 11.50 12.61 -3.95
C PHE A 10 11.35 12.12 -2.50
N ASP A 11 10.66 12.89 -1.68
CA ASP A 11 10.34 12.49 -0.30
C ASP A 11 9.25 11.42 -0.27
N ILE A 12 8.23 11.58 -1.14
CA ILE A 12 7.08 10.67 -1.21
C ILE A 12 6.78 10.34 -2.67
N ILE A 13 6.61 9.05 -2.95
CA ILE A 13 6.24 8.53 -4.27
C ILE A 13 4.95 7.72 -4.15
N ASN A 14 3.92 8.14 -4.89
CA ASN A 14 2.67 7.40 -4.96
C ASN A 14 2.63 6.55 -6.24
N LEU A 15 2.44 5.24 -6.07
CA LEU A 15 2.20 4.27 -7.14
C LEU A 15 0.69 3.94 -7.18
N PRO A 16 -0.05 4.52 -8.13
CA PRO A 16 -1.51 4.39 -8.17
C PRO A 16 -1.94 2.97 -8.55
N ALA A 17 -3.18 2.64 -8.23
CA ALA A 17 -3.80 1.40 -8.66
C ALA A 17 -3.81 1.29 -10.19
N LEU A 18 -3.33 0.17 -10.70
CA LEU A 18 -3.39 -0.19 -12.10
C LEU A 18 -4.65 -1.02 -12.33
N TRP A 19 -5.59 -0.48 -13.08
CA TRP A 19 -6.91 -1.07 -13.26
C TRP A 19 -6.86 -2.56 -13.64
N ARG A 20 -7.39 -3.43 -12.78
CA ARG A 20 -7.53 -4.89 -12.91
C ARG A 20 -6.24 -5.68 -13.20
N ASN A 21 -5.62 -5.51 -14.37
CA ASN A 21 -4.45 -6.27 -14.78
C ASN A 21 -3.20 -5.37 -14.86
N PRO A 22 -2.24 -5.49 -13.94
CA PRO A 22 -1.04 -4.67 -13.94
C PRO A 22 0.02 -5.06 -14.99
N ARG A 23 -0.05 -6.29 -15.56
CA ARG A 23 1.00 -6.83 -16.42
C ARG A 23 1.34 -5.94 -17.62
N PRO A 24 0.37 -5.39 -18.38
CA PRO A 24 0.69 -4.49 -19.49
C PRO A 24 1.43 -3.23 -19.03
N ALA A 25 1.05 -2.68 -17.87
CA ALA A 25 1.73 -1.52 -17.31
C ALA A 25 3.15 -1.86 -16.83
N LEU A 26 3.35 -3.01 -16.17
CA LEU A 26 4.67 -3.48 -15.74
C LEU A 26 5.63 -3.70 -16.93
N VAL A 27 5.12 -4.16 -18.07
CA VAL A 27 5.92 -4.29 -19.29
C VAL A 27 6.22 -2.92 -19.90
N LYS A 28 5.21 -2.07 -20.04
CA LYS A 28 5.33 -0.74 -20.64
C LYS A 28 6.29 0.16 -19.87
N TYR A 29 6.26 0.08 -18.56
CA TYR A 29 7.01 0.94 -17.65
C TYR A 29 8.19 0.23 -16.96
N LYS A 30 8.68 -0.87 -17.53
CA LYS A 30 9.80 -1.65 -16.97
C LYS A 30 11.06 -0.81 -16.73
N ASP A 31 11.30 0.19 -17.58
CA ASP A 31 12.50 1.04 -17.52
C ASP A 31 12.49 1.99 -16.30
N TYR A 32 11.33 2.12 -15.60
CA TYR A 32 11.24 2.86 -14.34
C TYR A 32 11.61 2.01 -13.10
N ILE A 33 11.78 0.70 -13.24
CA ILE A 33 12.13 -0.17 -12.10
C ILE A 33 13.49 0.24 -11.47
N PRO A 34 14.57 0.49 -12.23
CA PRO A 34 15.83 0.96 -11.66
C PRO A 34 15.67 2.30 -10.92
N TRP A 35 14.86 3.22 -11.44
CA TRP A 35 14.57 4.48 -10.79
C TRP A 35 13.84 4.27 -9.45
N ILE A 36 12.83 3.38 -9.39
CA ILE A 36 12.13 3.03 -8.15
C ILE A 36 13.12 2.49 -7.10
N ILE A 37 14.04 1.61 -7.51
CA ILE A 37 15.08 1.06 -6.63
C ILE A 37 15.99 2.17 -6.10
N ASN A 38 16.42 3.08 -6.97
CA ASN A 38 17.28 4.20 -6.59
C ASN A 38 16.57 5.14 -5.60
N GLN A 39 15.31 5.50 -5.85
CA GLN A 39 14.52 6.34 -4.95
C GLN A 39 14.33 5.68 -3.57
N ALA A 40 14.08 4.36 -3.54
CA ALA A 40 13.97 3.61 -2.29
C ALA A 40 15.31 3.61 -1.52
N ALA A 41 16.43 3.42 -2.20
CA ALA A 41 17.77 3.49 -1.61
C ALA A 41 18.12 4.89 -1.06
N ASN A 42 17.56 5.94 -1.66
CA ASN A 42 17.70 7.32 -1.20
C ASN A 42 16.69 7.70 -0.09
N GLY A 43 15.89 6.75 0.39
CA GLY A 43 15.02 6.95 1.55
C GLY A 43 13.63 7.49 1.22
N ALA A 44 13.23 7.53 -0.05
CA ALA A 44 11.88 7.92 -0.43
C ALA A 44 10.82 7.03 0.25
N LEU A 45 9.73 7.64 0.69
CA LEU A 45 8.56 6.94 1.19
C LEU A 45 7.66 6.55 0.01
N PHE A 46 7.33 5.28 -0.10
CA PHE A 46 6.43 4.79 -1.14
C PHE A 46 5.04 4.50 -0.58
N VAL A 47 4.02 4.96 -1.31
CA VAL A 47 2.62 4.61 -1.12
C VAL A 47 2.14 3.88 -2.37
N ALA A 48 1.98 2.57 -2.28
CA ALA A 48 1.51 1.76 -3.40
C ALA A 48 0.07 1.29 -3.15
N VAL A 49 -0.82 1.52 -4.13
CA VAL A 49 -2.25 1.26 -3.98
C VAL A 49 -2.70 0.13 -4.89
N GLY A 50 -3.42 -0.84 -4.33
CA GLY A 50 -3.97 -1.95 -5.09
C GLY A 50 -2.90 -2.64 -5.94
N THR A 51 -3.16 -2.83 -7.22
CA THR A 51 -2.21 -3.46 -8.14
C THR A 51 -0.96 -2.61 -8.45
N GLY A 52 -0.90 -1.34 -8.01
CA GLY A 52 0.32 -0.53 -8.04
C GLY A 52 1.46 -1.13 -7.22
N VAL A 53 1.13 -1.92 -6.20
CA VAL A 53 2.09 -2.69 -5.37
C VAL A 53 2.98 -3.61 -6.23
N CYS A 54 2.50 -4.05 -7.39
CA CYS A 54 3.27 -4.88 -8.31
C CYS A 54 4.57 -4.23 -8.80
N PHE A 55 4.67 -2.89 -8.82
CA PHE A 55 5.92 -2.21 -9.15
C PHE A 55 6.97 -2.39 -8.07
N LEU A 56 6.60 -2.27 -6.80
CA LEU A 56 7.51 -2.52 -5.67
C LEU A 56 7.96 -3.99 -5.61
N ALA A 57 7.00 -4.91 -5.83
CA ALA A 57 7.29 -6.33 -5.89
C ALA A 57 8.21 -6.68 -7.09
N LYS A 58 7.98 -6.07 -8.26
CA LYS A 58 8.82 -6.24 -9.45
C LYS A 58 10.22 -5.68 -9.26
N ALA A 59 10.35 -4.61 -8.48
CA ALA A 59 11.64 -4.03 -8.07
C ALA A 59 12.39 -4.88 -7.04
N GLY A 60 11.78 -5.95 -6.51
CA GLY A 60 12.37 -6.79 -5.46
C GLY A 60 12.35 -6.15 -4.06
N LEU A 61 11.76 -4.95 -3.92
CA LEU A 61 11.74 -4.21 -2.65
C LEU A 61 10.83 -4.86 -1.60
N LEU A 62 9.93 -5.74 -2.02
CA LEU A 62 9.02 -6.48 -1.14
C LEU A 62 9.43 -7.95 -0.92
N ASP A 63 10.61 -8.38 -1.40
CA ASP A 63 11.09 -9.74 -1.18
C ASP A 63 11.25 -10.02 0.34
N ASN A 64 10.52 -11.02 0.84
CA ASN A 64 10.41 -11.40 2.26
C ASN A 64 9.81 -10.31 3.17
N GLN A 65 9.17 -9.27 2.59
CA GLN A 65 8.51 -8.21 3.32
C GLN A 65 6.99 -8.39 3.31
N PRO A 66 6.27 -7.92 4.36
CA PRO A 66 4.81 -7.93 4.37
C PRO A 66 4.27 -6.95 3.33
N ALA A 67 3.30 -7.41 2.55
CA ALA A 67 2.61 -6.57 1.59
C ALA A 67 1.14 -6.99 1.45
N THR A 68 0.29 -6.05 1.08
CA THR A 68 -1.07 -6.30 0.64
C THR A 68 -1.30 -5.67 -0.72
N THR A 69 -2.31 -6.12 -1.43
CA THR A 69 -2.73 -5.58 -2.73
C THR A 69 -4.26 -5.64 -2.82
N HIS A 70 -4.85 -5.31 -3.95
CA HIS A 70 -6.29 -5.43 -4.11
C HIS A 70 -6.73 -6.91 -4.04
N TRP A 71 -7.78 -7.23 -3.28
CA TRP A 71 -8.28 -8.58 -3.04
C TRP A 71 -8.48 -9.40 -4.32
N HIS A 72 -9.00 -8.76 -5.37
CA HIS A 72 -9.21 -9.37 -6.69
C HIS A 72 -7.91 -9.91 -7.32
N TYR A 73 -6.74 -9.43 -6.88
CA TYR A 73 -5.45 -9.80 -7.46
C TYR A 73 -4.60 -10.68 -6.53
N PHE A 74 -5.06 -11.05 -5.35
CA PHE A 74 -4.30 -11.80 -4.36
C PHE A 74 -3.66 -13.07 -4.90
N ASP A 75 -4.45 -13.93 -5.55
CA ASP A 75 -3.94 -15.23 -6.03
C ASP A 75 -2.94 -15.05 -7.17
N GLN A 76 -3.20 -14.09 -8.05
CA GLN A 76 -2.27 -13.80 -9.12
C GLN A 76 -1.01 -13.12 -8.60
N PHE A 77 -1.12 -12.21 -7.63
CA PHE A 77 0.01 -11.57 -6.99
C PHE A 77 0.93 -12.59 -6.32
N HIS A 78 0.37 -13.53 -5.57
CA HIS A 78 1.13 -14.60 -4.93
C HIS A 78 1.87 -15.51 -5.93
N LYS A 79 1.24 -15.79 -7.08
CA LYS A 79 1.88 -16.55 -8.16
C LYS A 79 3.00 -15.78 -8.86
N ASP A 80 2.78 -14.49 -9.11
CA ASP A 80 3.74 -13.63 -9.83
C ASP A 80 4.93 -13.23 -8.92
N PHE A 81 4.71 -13.11 -7.59
CA PHE A 81 5.69 -12.65 -6.60
C PHE A 81 5.73 -13.54 -5.37
N PRO A 82 6.17 -14.81 -5.50
CA PRO A 82 6.09 -15.80 -4.42
C PRO A 82 6.98 -15.51 -3.21
N LYS A 83 7.96 -14.60 -3.35
CA LYS A 83 8.82 -14.19 -2.25
C LYS A 83 8.19 -13.13 -1.35
N VAL A 84 7.11 -12.49 -1.79
CA VAL A 84 6.42 -11.47 -0.99
C VAL A 84 5.56 -12.14 0.07
N SER A 85 5.65 -11.68 1.32
CA SER A 85 4.78 -12.14 2.41
C SER A 85 3.40 -11.48 2.29
N LEU A 86 2.54 -12.04 1.42
CA LEU A 86 1.21 -11.48 1.15
C LEU A 86 0.30 -11.60 2.38
N LYS A 87 -0.17 -10.46 2.88
CA LYS A 87 -1.08 -10.33 4.02
C LYS A 87 -2.50 -10.05 3.53
N ARG A 88 -3.28 -11.11 3.28
CA ARG A 88 -4.63 -11.03 2.68
C ARG A 88 -5.66 -10.36 3.60
N GLN A 89 -5.49 -10.50 4.92
CA GLN A 89 -6.40 -10.00 5.94
C GLN A 89 -6.20 -8.52 6.30
N TYR A 90 -5.14 -7.88 5.77
CA TYR A 90 -4.82 -6.49 6.10
C TYR A 90 -5.07 -5.57 4.91
N PHE A 91 -5.70 -4.43 5.18
CA PHE A 91 -5.93 -3.39 4.16
C PHE A 91 -4.72 -2.49 3.95
N ILE A 92 -3.86 -2.37 4.97
CA ILE A 92 -2.62 -1.60 4.92
C ILE A 92 -1.49 -2.46 5.49
N THR A 93 -0.35 -2.47 4.80
CA THR A 93 0.89 -3.05 5.30
C THR A 93 2.02 -2.04 5.19
N GLN A 94 2.98 -2.13 6.11
CA GLN A 94 4.18 -1.31 6.10
C GLN A 94 5.42 -2.20 6.24
N ALA A 95 6.44 -1.89 5.44
CA ALA A 95 7.78 -2.44 5.55
C ALA A 95 8.79 -1.28 5.42
N GLY A 96 9.29 -0.77 6.54
CA GLY A 96 10.10 0.44 6.55
C GLY A 96 9.36 1.64 5.95
N ASN A 97 9.89 2.19 4.85
CA ASN A 97 9.29 3.30 4.10
C ASN A 97 8.33 2.86 2.98
N LEU A 98 8.03 1.57 2.88
CA LEU A 98 7.15 1.02 1.85
C LEU A 98 5.76 0.76 2.45
N TYR A 99 4.77 1.48 1.99
CA TYR A 99 3.37 1.34 2.40
C TYR A 99 2.56 0.76 1.25
N CYS A 100 1.79 -0.30 1.54
CA CYS A 100 0.87 -0.90 0.58
C CYS A 100 -0.55 -0.75 1.10
N ALA A 101 -1.43 -0.20 0.29
CA ALA A 101 -2.86 -0.05 0.58
C ALA A 101 -3.67 -0.93 -0.39
N ALA A 102 -4.56 -1.76 0.13
CA ALA A 102 -5.35 -2.68 -0.68
C ALA A 102 -6.37 -1.99 -1.60
N SER A 103 -6.80 -0.79 -1.24
CA SER A 103 -7.83 -0.03 -1.95
C SER A 103 -7.60 1.47 -1.85
N VAL A 104 -8.40 2.25 -2.59
CA VAL A 104 -8.41 3.72 -2.50
C VAL A 104 -8.86 4.18 -1.11
N ASN A 105 -9.80 3.47 -0.49
CA ASN A 105 -10.26 3.79 0.87
C ASN A 105 -9.13 3.57 1.89
N ALA A 106 -8.41 2.45 1.79
CA ALA A 106 -7.24 2.18 2.61
C ALA A 106 -6.13 3.23 2.38
N MET A 107 -5.95 3.71 1.14
CA MET A 107 -5.04 4.81 0.85
C MET A 107 -5.46 6.09 1.57
N ALA A 108 -6.75 6.41 1.62
CA ALA A 108 -7.25 7.58 2.31
C ALA A 108 -6.88 7.56 3.81
N GLU A 109 -7.09 6.42 4.46
CA GLU A 109 -6.70 6.20 5.86
C GLU A 109 -5.18 6.34 6.05
N LEU A 110 -4.40 5.74 5.15
CA LEU A 110 -2.95 5.88 5.13
C LEU A 110 -2.50 7.34 4.98
N MET A 111 -3.18 8.15 4.15
CA MET A 111 -2.87 9.57 4.01
C MET A 111 -3.11 10.36 5.30
N VAL A 112 -4.15 10.05 6.08
CA VAL A 112 -4.37 10.64 7.41
C VAL A 112 -3.23 10.25 8.36
N HIS A 113 -2.84 8.98 8.37
CA HIS A 113 -1.70 8.49 9.17
C HIS A 113 -0.40 9.21 8.80
N LEU A 114 -0.07 9.31 7.53
CA LEU A 114 1.13 10.01 7.06
C LEU A 114 1.08 11.51 7.37
N SER A 115 -0.10 12.14 7.26
CA SER A 115 -0.29 13.54 7.66
C SER A 115 0.00 13.73 9.15
N ALA A 116 -0.44 12.81 10.00
CA ALA A 116 -0.13 12.85 11.43
C ALA A 116 1.38 12.69 11.70
N ARG A 117 2.02 11.78 10.97
CA ARG A 117 3.46 11.49 11.12
C ARG A 117 4.33 12.65 10.66
N LEU A 118 4.00 13.30 9.55
CA LEU A 118 4.83 14.31 8.90
C LEU A 118 4.53 15.74 9.39
N TYR A 119 3.26 16.04 9.69
CA TYR A 119 2.79 17.39 9.99
C TYR A 119 2.10 17.52 11.37
N GLY A 120 2.01 16.39 12.10
CA GLY A 120 1.41 16.38 13.43
C GLY A 120 -0.09 16.10 13.44
N ARG A 121 -0.63 15.82 14.63
CA ARG A 121 -2.01 15.38 14.83
C ARG A 121 -3.06 16.40 14.39
N ASP A 122 -2.78 17.68 14.50
CA ASP A 122 -3.75 18.73 14.15
C ASP A 122 -3.94 18.83 12.63
N ALA A 123 -2.85 18.68 11.85
CA ALA A 123 -2.93 18.57 10.40
C ALA A 123 -3.72 17.32 9.98
N ALA A 124 -3.49 16.18 10.60
CA ALA A 124 -4.24 14.95 10.32
C ALA A 124 -5.74 15.12 10.60
N LYS A 125 -6.12 15.76 11.72
CA LYS A 125 -7.53 16.04 12.03
C LYS A 125 -8.18 16.96 11.00
N GLN A 126 -7.43 17.93 10.45
CA GLN A 126 -7.95 18.81 9.39
C GLN A 126 -8.16 18.04 8.08
N VAL A 127 -7.18 17.21 7.70
CA VAL A 127 -7.30 16.32 6.51
C VAL A 127 -8.51 15.41 6.66
N GLU A 128 -8.63 14.74 7.80
CA GLU A 128 -9.73 13.85 8.10
C GLU A 128 -11.10 14.56 8.04
N ARG A 129 -11.21 15.71 8.67
CA ARG A 129 -12.45 16.51 8.70
C ARG A 129 -12.86 17.00 7.32
N ASN A 130 -11.92 17.41 6.47
CA ASN A 130 -12.22 18.02 5.19
C ASN A 130 -12.41 17.01 4.04
N PHE A 131 -11.75 15.85 4.12
CA PHE A 131 -11.71 14.90 3.01
C PHE A 131 -12.37 13.55 3.30
N PHE A 132 -12.55 13.18 4.58
CA PHE A 132 -12.97 11.82 4.94
C PHE A 132 -14.16 11.76 5.90
N HIS A 133 -14.98 12.81 5.93
CA HIS A 133 -16.10 12.92 6.86
C HIS A 133 -17.08 11.72 6.81
N GLU A 134 -17.24 11.09 5.64
CA GLU A 134 -18.14 9.96 5.43
C GLU A 134 -17.46 8.58 5.53
N ILE A 135 -16.14 8.50 5.39
CA ILE A 135 -15.41 7.22 5.36
C ILE A 135 -15.20 6.68 6.78
N ARG A 136 -15.25 7.53 7.77
CA ARG A 136 -14.86 7.25 9.16
C ARG A 136 -15.73 6.27 9.93
N SER A 137 -16.97 6.06 9.52
CA SER A 137 -17.87 5.13 10.23
C SER A 137 -17.53 3.64 10.03
N SER A 138 -16.67 3.33 9.04
CA SER A 138 -16.39 1.97 8.59
C SER A 138 -14.99 1.43 8.91
N PHE A 139 -14.02 2.29 9.28
CA PHE A 139 -12.64 1.85 9.48
C PHE A 139 -12.20 1.90 10.95
N LYS A 140 -11.91 0.72 11.49
CA LYS A 140 -11.24 0.57 12.79
C LYS A 140 -9.74 0.39 12.59
N PRO A 141 -8.89 0.74 13.61
CA PRO A 141 -7.43 0.59 13.56
C PRO A 141 -6.90 -0.82 13.32
N THR A 142 -7.78 -1.82 13.32
CA THR A 142 -7.50 -3.25 13.16
C THR A 142 -7.04 -3.66 11.77
N SER A 143 -7.08 -2.77 10.79
CA SER A 143 -6.71 -3.06 9.40
C SER A 143 -5.26 -2.71 9.03
N TYR A 144 -4.47 -2.21 10.00
CA TYR A 144 -3.09 -1.78 9.79
C TYR A 144 -2.10 -2.82 10.32
N PHE A 145 -1.19 -3.28 9.46
CA PHE A 145 -0.08 -4.13 9.83
C PHE A 145 1.26 -3.40 9.65
N SER A 146 2.06 -3.36 10.72
CA SER A 146 3.43 -2.88 10.71
C SER A 146 4.32 -3.90 11.42
N ASP A 147 5.55 -4.07 10.96
CA ASP A 147 6.53 -4.93 11.62
C ASP A 147 6.84 -4.49 13.07
N GLU A 148 6.54 -3.23 13.41
CA GLU A 148 6.71 -2.66 14.74
C GLU A 148 5.54 -2.97 15.70
N VAL A 149 4.40 -3.44 15.18
CA VAL A 149 3.20 -3.75 15.95
C VAL A 149 3.00 -5.25 16.02
N GLN A 150 3.29 -5.85 17.19
CA GLN A 150 3.03 -7.25 17.46
C GLN A 150 1.53 -7.57 17.35
N GLN A 151 1.23 -8.77 16.87
CA GLN A 151 -0.05 -9.46 16.69
C GLN A 151 -1.20 -8.92 17.55
N HIS A 152 -2.21 -8.32 16.91
CA HIS A 152 -3.43 -7.89 17.57
C HIS A 152 -4.42 -9.07 17.69
N PRO A 153 -5.15 -9.21 18.83
CA PRO A 153 -6.10 -10.32 19.05
C PRO A 153 -7.31 -10.33 18.11
N ASP A 154 -7.49 -9.31 17.28
CA ASP A 154 -8.65 -9.14 16.40
C ASP A 154 -8.49 -9.76 14.99
N GLU A 155 -7.41 -10.50 14.70
CA GLU A 155 -7.23 -11.21 13.42
C GLU A 155 -8.41 -12.14 13.08
N GLN A 156 -9.02 -12.77 14.10
CA GLN A 156 -10.17 -13.67 13.92
C GLN A 156 -11.44 -12.94 13.51
N VAL A 157 -11.63 -11.72 14.00
CA VAL A 157 -12.80 -10.89 13.65
C VAL A 157 -12.71 -10.40 12.22
N VAL A 158 -11.52 -9.97 11.78
CA VAL A 158 -11.27 -9.55 10.38
C VAL A 158 -11.45 -10.73 9.42
N GLN A 159 -10.98 -11.92 9.78
CA GLN A 159 -11.20 -13.14 8.99
C GLN A 159 -12.68 -13.51 8.90
N ALA A 160 -13.44 -13.36 10.00
CA ALA A 160 -14.87 -13.60 9.99
C ALA A 160 -15.64 -12.59 9.12
N GLN A 161 -15.25 -11.32 9.13
CA GLN A 161 -15.83 -10.29 8.26
C GLN A 161 -15.56 -10.57 6.78
N ILE A 162 -14.31 -10.87 6.41
CA ILE A 162 -13.96 -11.24 5.04
C ILE A 162 -14.74 -12.48 4.60
N TRP A 163 -14.82 -13.48 5.47
CA TRP A 163 -15.58 -14.69 5.16
C TRP A 163 -17.09 -14.43 4.95
N LEU A 164 -17.69 -13.55 5.76
CA LEU A 164 -19.10 -13.16 5.61
C LEU A 164 -19.32 -12.36 4.31
N GLU A 165 -18.44 -11.45 3.95
CA GLU A 165 -18.54 -10.67 2.70
C GLU A 165 -18.37 -11.54 1.44
N ASP A 166 -17.60 -12.64 1.54
CA ASP A 166 -17.39 -13.58 0.42
C ASP A 166 -18.53 -14.61 0.27
N ASN A 167 -19.37 -14.79 1.31
CA ASN A 167 -20.37 -15.86 1.33
C ASN A 167 -21.84 -15.37 1.45
N TYR A 168 -22.05 -14.07 1.53
CA TYR A 168 -23.38 -13.42 1.57
C TYR A 168 -23.44 -12.19 0.66
#